data_11a01c0b8c1357f206ff2ed835891567
#
_entry.id   11a01c0b8c1357f206ff2ed835891567
#
_cell.length_a   1.000
_cell.length_b   1.000
_cell.length_c   1.000
_cell.angle_alpha   90.00
_cell.angle_beta   90.00
_cell.angle_gamma   90.00
#
_symmetry.space_group_name_H-M   'P 1'
#
loop_
_entity.id
_entity.type
_entity.pdbx_description
1 polymer ?
#
loop_
_entity_poly.entity_id
_entity_poly.type
_entity_poly.pdbx_seq_one_letter_code
_entity_poly.pdbx_strand_id
1 'polypeptide(L)'
;MYFDAHFIFNTFRSRGVFMFVLCLMILCSVRPSFAAEAEATLQAETTDDSAIEAAGIVSEHGQLSVSSSGFVVDKNQSVFQIQGISTHNLAWYPEYVNVDTFRKLRDEFNINTIRLAMYTAEDGGYCVSDDTARQQMLACLTSGIEAAIQLDMYVIVDWHILSDSNPNLYKETALSFFERIASTYGDNPNILY
;
A
#
# COMPACT_ATOMS: atom_id res chain seq x y z
N MET A 1 -20.47 3.80 22.70
CA MET A 1 -19.58 2.73 23.16
C MET A 1 -18.32 2.84 22.32
N TYR A 2 -17.37 3.63 22.79
CA TYR A 2 -16.11 3.92 22.08
C TYR A 2 -15.15 2.76 22.27
N PHE A 3 -14.70 2.15 21.18
CA PHE A 3 -13.57 1.23 21.20
C PHE A 3 -12.29 2.03 20.97
N ASP A 4 -11.52 2.15 22.04
CA ASP A 4 -10.19 2.76 22.05
C ASP A 4 -9.20 1.84 21.34
N ALA A 5 -8.73 2.25 20.16
CA ALA A 5 -7.73 1.54 19.37
C ALA A 5 -6.28 1.92 19.78
N HIS A 6 -6.04 2.13 21.09
CA HIS A 6 -4.73 2.47 21.63
C HIS A 6 -3.90 1.28 22.12
N PHE A 7 -4.13 0.08 21.64
CA PHE A 7 -3.43 -1.10 22.16
C PHE A 7 -2.93 -2.02 21.05
N ILE A 8 -1.89 -1.66 20.35
CA ILE A 8 -0.91 -2.59 19.73
C ILE A 8 0.28 -1.77 19.18
N PHE A 9 1.09 -1.15 20.02
CA PHE A 9 2.49 -0.83 19.71
C PHE A 9 3.24 -0.54 21.02
N ASN A 10 3.43 -1.56 21.82
CA ASN A 10 4.52 -1.56 22.79
C ASN A 10 4.72 -2.99 23.32
N THR A 11 5.76 -3.63 22.93
CA THR A 11 6.61 -4.53 23.70
C THR A 11 7.38 -5.48 22.79
N PHE A 12 8.50 -5.02 22.27
CA PHE A 12 9.66 -5.89 22.08
C PHE A 12 10.92 -5.06 22.35
N ARG A 13 11.18 -4.87 23.65
CA ARG A 13 12.48 -4.39 24.09
C ARG A 13 13.06 -5.37 25.09
N SER A 14 14.24 -5.90 24.72
CA SER A 14 15.25 -6.39 25.63
C SER A 14 15.10 -7.78 26.24
N ARG A 15 16.04 -8.63 25.92
CA ARG A 15 17.15 -8.95 26.85
C ARG A 15 18.13 -9.88 26.15
N GLY A 16 19.34 -9.34 25.90
CA GLY A 16 20.48 -10.13 25.54
C GLY A 16 20.89 -11.03 26.71
N VAL A 17 21.19 -12.26 26.39
CA VAL A 17 21.98 -13.14 27.25
C VAL A 17 23.23 -13.51 26.46
N PHE A 18 24.36 -12.95 26.89
CA PHE A 18 25.69 -13.39 26.56
C PHE A 18 25.88 -14.81 27.11
N MET A 19 26.21 -15.73 26.25
CA MET A 19 26.77 -17.00 26.67
C MET A 19 28.08 -17.24 25.93
N PHE A 20 29.17 -16.98 26.63
CA PHE A 20 30.51 -17.39 26.27
C PHE A 20 30.58 -18.91 26.34
N VAL A 21 30.94 -19.58 25.27
CA VAL A 21 31.50 -20.93 25.33
C VAL A 21 32.87 -20.91 24.69
N LEU A 22 33.82 -21.06 25.60
CA LEU A 22 35.24 -21.30 25.36
C LEU A 22 35.39 -22.80 25.01
N CYS A 23 35.96 -23.14 23.86
CA CYS A 23 36.43 -24.50 23.59
C CYS A 23 37.72 -24.50 22.78
N LEU A 24 38.73 -24.69 23.43
CA LEU A 24 39.96 -25.46 23.39
C LEU A 24 40.50 -25.91 22.02
N MET A 25 41.69 -25.42 21.77
CA MET A 25 42.62 -25.89 20.73
C MET A 25 43.03 -27.35 20.94
N ILE A 26 42.96 -28.15 19.91
CA ILE A 26 43.84 -29.34 19.81
C ILE A 26 44.53 -29.28 18.46
N LEU A 27 45.84 -29.10 18.48
CA LEU A 27 46.77 -29.31 17.37
C LEU A 27 46.85 -30.79 17.06
N CYS A 28 46.74 -31.17 15.82
CA CYS A 28 47.42 -32.35 15.34
C CYS A 28 47.86 -32.13 13.88
N SER A 29 49.16 -32.06 13.70
CA SER A 29 49.90 -31.93 12.45
C SER A 29 49.99 -33.27 11.78
N VAL A 30 49.59 -33.40 10.49
CA VAL A 30 50.21 -34.33 9.54
C VAL A 30 49.97 -33.76 8.13
N ARG A 31 51.05 -33.44 7.40
CA ARG A 31 51.08 -33.41 5.90
C ARG A 31 51.55 -34.77 5.43
N PRO A 32 51.14 -35.23 4.23
CA PRO A 32 51.83 -34.83 3.00
C PRO A 32 50.93 -34.67 1.74
N SER A 33 51.41 -33.77 0.93
CA SER A 33 51.48 -33.69 -0.51
C SER A 33 50.88 -34.81 -1.34
N PHE A 34 49.96 -34.45 -2.25
CA PHE A 34 49.98 -34.89 -3.64
C PHE A 34 49.23 -33.86 -4.49
N ALA A 35 49.94 -33.38 -5.51
CA ALA A 35 49.40 -32.54 -6.56
C ALA A 35 48.52 -33.36 -7.50
N ALA A 36 47.39 -32.82 -7.86
CA ALA A 36 46.72 -33.11 -9.12
C ALA A 36 45.75 -31.93 -9.41
N GLU A 37 46.03 -31.30 -10.53
CA GLU A 37 45.22 -30.32 -11.21
C GLU A 37 43.80 -30.85 -11.41
N ALA A 38 42.83 -30.08 -11.01
CA ALA A 38 41.49 -30.06 -11.59
C ALA A 38 41.03 -28.62 -11.58
N GLU A 39 41.24 -27.92 -12.69
CA GLU A 39 40.51 -26.72 -13.03
C GLU A 39 39.01 -27.07 -13.08
N ALA A 40 38.30 -26.90 -11.96
CA ALA A 40 36.88 -26.83 -11.95
C ALA A 40 36.51 -25.41 -12.32
N THR A 41 36.13 -25.23 -13.57
CA THR A 41 35.44 -24.04 -14.08
C THR A 41 34.23 -23.76 -13.19
N LEU A 42 34.36 -22.80 -12.32
CA LEU A 42 33.25 -22.24 -11.59
C LEU A 42 32.43 -21.43 -12.60
N GLN A 43 31.52 -22.09 -13.29
CA GLN A 43 30.45 -21.40 -13.97
C GLN A 43 29.62 -20.75 -12.88
N ALA A 44 29.78 -19.42 -12.78
CA ALA A 44 28.79 -18.61 -12.10
C ALA A 44 27.46 -18.82 -12.84
N GLU A 45 26.61 -19.65 -12.30
CA GLU A 45 25.19 -19.57 -12.59
C GLU A 45 24.77 -18.16 -12.18
N THR A 46 24.73 -17.26 -13.16
CA THR A 46 23.91 -16.09 -13.06
C THR A 46 22.48 -16.63 -12.98
N THR A 47 21.98 -16.79 -11.76
CA THR A 47 20.55 -16.85 -11.55
C THR A 47 20.02 -15.58 -12.18
N ASP A 48 19.40 -15.74 -13.34
CA ASP A 48 18.53 -14.75 -13.95
C ASP A 48 17.37 -14.56 -12.96
N ASP A 49 17.59 -13.63 -12.03
CA ASP A 49 16.57 -13.10 -11.13
C ASP A 49 15.74 -12.10 -11.96
N SER A 50 15.28 -12.53 -13.13
CA SER A 50 14.09 -11.97 -13.73
C SER A 50 12.96 -12.41 -12.80
N ALA A 51 12.77 -11.61 -11.73
CA ALA A 51 11.55 -11.65 -10.95
C ALA A 51 10.42 -11.70 -11.97
N ILE A 52 9.71 -12.82 -12.02
CA ILE A 52 8.41 -12.90 -12.65
C ILE A 52 7.63 -11.86 -11.87
N GLU A 53 7.56 -10.65 -12.42
CA GLU A 53 6.76 -9.57 -11.88
C GLU A 53 5.35 -10.15 -11.88
N ALA A 54 4.87 -10.51 -10.71
CA ALA A 54 3.54 -11.08 -10.57
C ALA A 54 2.58 -10.13 -11.26
N ALA A 55 1.77 -10.66 -12.19
CA ALA A 55 0.82 -9.83 -12.91
C ALA A 55 0.09 -8.96 -11.91
N GLY A 56 0.14 -7.64 -12.10
CA GLY A 56 -0.42 -6.70 -11.14
C GLY A 56 -1.94 -6.87 -11.08
N ILE A 57 -2.52 -6.50 -9.97
CA ILE A 57 -3.95 -6.74 -9.67
C ILE A 57 -4.87 -6.14 -10.74
N VAL A 58 -4.63 -4.88 -11.11
CA VAL A 58 -5.47 -4.18 -12.10
C VAL A 58 -5.16 -4.66 -13.51
N SER A 59 -3.92 -4.97 -13.83
CA SER A 59 -3.51 -5.54 -15.12
C SER A 59 -4.21 -6.88 -15.38
N GLU A 60 -4.39 -7.70 -14.35
CA GLU A 60 -5.10 -8.97 -14.43
C GLU A 60 -6.62 -8.78 -14.54
N HIS A 61 -7.21 -7.95 -13.65
CA HIS A 61 -8.66 -7.84 -13.51
C HIS A 61 -9.30 -6.71 -14.33
N GLY A 62 -8.52 -5.67 -14.70
CA GLY A 62 -9.02 -4.52 -15.46
C GLY A 62 -9.97 -3.62 -14.66
N GLN A 63 -10.76 -2.83 -15.35
CA GLN A 63 -11.74 -1.96 -14.72
C GLN A 63 -12.85 -2.78 -14.06
N LEU A 64 -13.11 -2.50 -12.78
CA LEU A 64 -14.20 -3.12 -12.05
C LEU A 64 -15.56 -2.50 -12.43
N SER A 65 -16.61 -3.30 -12.33
CA SER A 65 -17.99 -2.87 -12.56
C SER A 65 -18.92 -3.57 -11.58
N VAL A 66 -20.20 -3.16 -11.58
CA VAL A 66 -21.24 -3.82 -10.80
C VAL A 66 -22.11 -4.62 -11.74
N SER A 67 -22.22 -5.93 -11.52
CA SER A 67 -23.07 -6.83 -12.29
C SER A 67 -24.56 -6.57 -12.04
N SER A 68 -25.44 -7.09 -12.90
CA SER A 68 -26.89 -7.01 -12.71
C SER A 68 -27.40 -7.69 -11.43
N SER A 69 -26.62 -8.61 -10.87
CA SER A 69 -26.88 -9.27 -9.58
C SER A 69 -26.31 -8.52 -8.37
N GLY A 70 -25.67 -7.34 -8.56
CA GLY A 70 -25.17 -6.48 -7.50
C GLY A 70 -23.78 -6.86 -6.95
N PHE A 71 -23.05 -7.74 -7.63
CA PHE A 71 -21.68 -8.07 -7.27
C PHE A 71 -20.68 -7.19 -8.02
N VAL A 72 -19.58 -6.85 -7.34
CA VAL A 72 -18.41 -6.26 -8.01
C VAL A 72 -17.76 -7.36 -8.87
N VAL A 73 -17.55 -7.04 -10.14
CA VAL A 73 -16.96 -7.96 -11.11
C VAL A 73 -15.84 -7.30 -11.89
N ASP A 74 -14.90 -8.12 -12.34
CA ASP A 74 -13.77 -7.73 -13.17
C ASP A 74 -14.13 -7.63 -14.67
N LYS A 75 -13.16 -7.32 -15.52
CA LYS A 75 -13.32 -7.25 -16.99
C LYS A 75 -13.86 -8.54 -17.62
N ASN A 76 -13.67 -9.69 -16.95
CA ASN A 76 -14.12 -11.01 -17.41
C ASN A 76 -15.48 -11.40 -16.80
N GLN A 77 -16.16 -10.51 -16.11
CA GLN A 77 -17.40 -10.75 -15.36
C GLN A 77 -17.25 -11.77 -14.22
N SER A 78 -16.02 -12.01 -13.75
CA SER A 78 -15.74 -12.80 -12.56
C SER A 78 -15.92 -11.95 -11.32
N VAL A 79 -16.52 -12.53 -10.26
CA VAL A 79 -16.70 -11.81 -8.99
C VAL A 79 -15.36 -11.43 -8.42
N PHE A 80 -15.15 -10.14 -8.13
CA PHE A 80 -13.96 -9.60 -7.55
C PHE A 80 -14.20 -9.21 -6.08
N GLN A 81 -13.33 -9.67 -5.20
CA GLN A 81 -13.39 -9.31 -3.79
C GLN A 81 -12.43 -8.18 -3.49
N ILE A 82 -12.97 -7.02 -3.11
CA ILE A 82 -12.17 -5.91 -2.60
C ILE A 82 -11.65 -6.29 -1.20
N GLN A 83 -10.32 -6.40 -1.09
CA GLN A 83 -9.58 -6.53 0.17
C GLN A 83 -8.81 -5.24 0.38
N GLY A 84 -9.41 -4.31 1.14
CA GLY A 84 -8.91 -2.96 1.22
C GLY A 84 -8.57 -2.52 2.64
N ILE A 85 -7.77 -1.46 2.72
CA ILE A 85 -7.54 -0.69 3.93
C ILE A 85 -7.85 0.78 3.63
N SER A 86 -8.39 1.48 4.61
CA SER A 86 -8.70 2.90 4.51
C SER A 86 -7.69 3.74 5.28
N THR A 87 -7.31 4.87 4.71
CA THR A 87 -6.72 5.95 5.51
C THR A 87 -7.78 6.52 6.46
N HIS A 88 -7.31 7.24 7.50
CA HIS A 88 -8.09 8.28 8.15
C HIS A 88 -8.11 9.54 7.28
N ASN A 89 -8.49 10.69 7.87
CA ASN A 89 -8.33 11.98 7.21
C ASN A 89 -6.89 12.12 6.69
N LEU A 90 -6.76 12.48 5.42
CA LEU A 90 -5.45 12.64 4.76
C LEU A 90 -4.55 13.70 5.43
N ALA A 91 -5.14 14.62 6.21
CA ALA A 91 -4.39 15.60 7.00
C ALA A 91 -3.76 15.02 8.27
N TRP A 92 -4.24 13.86 8.78
CA TRP A 92 -3.80 13.37 10.09
C TRP A 92 -2.55 12.50 10.03
N TYR A 93 -2.43 11.68 8.98
CA TYR A 93 -1.33 10.70 8.84
C TYR A 93 -0.82 10.63 7.40
N PRO A 94 -0.45 11.78 6.78
CA PRO A 94 -0.03 11.82 5.38
C PRO A 94 1.25 11.01 5.12
N GLU A 95 2.07 10.78 6.15
CA GLU A 95 3.33 10.03 6.06
C GLU A 95 3.15 8.56 5.69
N TYR A 96 1.95 8.00 5.86
CA TYR A 96 1.64 6.62 5.46
C TYR A 96 1.07 6.51 4.05
N VAL A 97 0.79 7.63 3.38
CA VAL A 97 0.25 7.66 2.01
C VAL A 97 1.40 7.71 1.01
N ASN A 98 2.03 6.57 0.76
CA ASN A 98 3.18 6.45 -0.12
C ASN A 98 3.35 5.03 -0.68
N VAL A 99 4.21 4.90 -1.71
CA VAL A 99 4.49 3.64 -2.41
C VAL A 99 5.01 2.55 -1.46
N ASP A 100 5.89 2.89 -0.53
CA ASP A 100 6.53 1.86 0.32
C ASP A 100 5.53 1.26 1.32
N THR A 101 4.68 2.11 1.91
CA THR A 101 3.60 1.64 2.77
C THR A 101 2.60 0.77 2.00
N PHE A 102 2.18 1.21 0.81
CA PHE A 102 1.20 0.47 0.01
C PHE A 102 1.77 -0.84 -0.53
N ARG A 103 3.05 -0.85 -0.93
CA ARG A 103 3.75 -2.08 -1.31
C ARG A 103 3.75 -3.09 -0.18
N LYS A 104 4.07 -2.67 1.02
CA LYS A 104 4.06 -3.53 2.20
C LYS A 104 2.67 -4.09 2.50
N LEU A 105 1.63 -3.26 2.39
CA LEU A 105 0.24 -3.71 2.55
C LEU A 105 -0.16 -4.74 1.48
N ARG A 106 0.23 -4.53 0.22
CA ARG A 106 -0.02 -5.46 -0.87
C ARG A 106 0.72 -6.78 -0.65
N ASP A 107 2.02 -6.72 -0.38
CA ASP A 107 2.89 -7.90 -0.42
C ASP A 107 2.80 -8.76 0.86
N GLU A 108 2.61 -8.13 2.03
CA GLU A 108 2.57 -8.83 3.31
C GLU A 108 1.14 -9.14 3.79
N PHE A 109 0.15 -8.34 3.38
CA PHE A 109 -1.23 -8.46 3.86
C PHE A 109 -2.25 -8.77 2.76
N ASN A 110 -1.81 -8.98 1.52
CA ASN A 110 -2.66 -9.25 0.34
C ASN A 110 -3.73 -8.17 0.12
N ILE A 111 -3.43 -6.92 0.43
CA ILE A 111 -4.33 -5.79 0.19
C ILE A 111 -4.30 -5.47 -1.30
N ASN A 112 -5.46 -5.44 -1.93
CA ASN A 112 -5.61 -5.14 -3.35
C ASN A 112 -6.16 -3.72 -3.62
N THR A 113 -6.67 -3.05 -2.58
CA THR A 113 -7.34 -1.75 -2.72
C THR A 113 -7.00 -0.83 -1.56
N ILE A 114 -6.66 0.41 -1.85
CA ILE A 114 -6.50 1.47 -0.84
C ILE A 114 -7.67 2.44 -0.95
N ARG A 115 -8.29 2.82 0.17
CA ARG A 115 -9.26 3.90 0.23
C ARG A 115 -8.61 5.16 0.80
N LEU A 116 -8.65 6.23 0.02
CA LEU A 116 -8.14 7.55 0.40
C LEU A 116 -9.31 8.44 0.83
N ALA A 117 -9.45 8.66 2.13
CA ALA A 117 -10.59 9.34 2.71
C ALA A 117 -10.34 10.85 2.87
N MET A 118 -10.94 11.65 1.97
CA MET A 118 -10.96 13.10 2.06
C MET A 118 -12.10 13.52 3.00
N TYR A 119 -11.80 13.78 4.27
CA TYR A 119 -12.78 14.23 5.25
C TYR A 119 -13.22 15.65 4.95
N THR A 120 -14.51 15.91 5.12
CA THR A 120 -15.14 17.20 4.77
C THR A 120 -15.10 18.21 5.91
N ALA A 121 -15.82 17.95 7.00
CA ALA A 121 -16.07 18.90 8.09
C ALA A 121 -15.36 18.57 9.41
N GLU A 122 -14.66 17.44 9.49
CA GLU A 122 -13.90 17.05 10.66
C GLU A 122 -12.71 17.99 10.91
N ASP A 123 -12.09 17.89 12.09
CA ASP A 123 -10.85 18.62 12.38
C ASP A 123 -9.80 18.36 11.31
N GLY A 124 -9.27 19.43 10.72
CA GLY A 124 -8.39 19.34 9.56
C GLY A 124 -9.09 18.84 8.29
N GLY A 125 -10.41 18.85 8.21
CA GLY A 125 -11.17 18.45 7.02
C GLY A 125 -11.06 19.45 5.88
N TYR A 126 -11.24 18.98 4.66
CA TYR A 126 -11.03 19.74 3.42
C TYR A 126 -11.90 21.00 3.33
N CYS A 127 -13.17 20.92 3.79
CA CYS A 127 -14.12 22.03 3.68
C CYS A 127 -13.96 23.10 4.75
N VAL A 128 -13.30 22.78 5.86
CA VAL A 128 -13.13 23.69 7.02
C VAL A 128 -11.69 24.20 7.16
N SER A 129 -10.77 23.72 6.34
CA SER A 129 -9.37 24.11 6.33
C SER A 129 -9.11 25.33 5.44
N ASP A 130 -7.98 25.99 5.65
CA ASP A 130 -7.48 27.04 4.78
C ASP A 130 -6.93 26.48 3.44
N ASP A 131 -6.61 27.37 2.52
CA ASP A 131 -6.15 26.98 1.18
C ASP A 131 -4.83 26.21 1.20
N THR A 132 -3.93 26.50 2.14
CA THR A 132 -2.65 25.81 2.27
C THR A 132 -2.87 24.36 2.69
N ALA A 133 -3.68 24.12 3.71
CA ALA A 133 -4.01 22.78 4.18
C ALA A 133 -4.78 21.98 3.13
N ARG A 134 -5.72 22.62 2.39
CA ARG A 134 -6.42 21.99 1.26
C ARG A 134 -5.44 21.52 0.17
N GLN A 135 -4.46 22.35 -0.20
CA GLN A 135 -3.45 21.97 -1.20
C GLN A 135 -2.57 20.81 -0.71
N GLN A 136 -2.23 20.78 0.58
CA GLN A 136 -1.48 19.67 1.15
C GLN A 136 -2.28 18.36 1.11
N MET A 137 -3.57 18.39 1.47
CA MET A 137 -4.45 17.22 1.36
C MET A 137 -4.62 16.74 -0.07
N LEU A 138 -4.77 17.65 -1.04
CA LEU A 138 -4.82 17.29 -2.45
C LEU A 138 -3.51 16.68 -2.95
N ALA A 139 -2.36 17.20 -2.52
CA ALA A 139 -1.06 16.63 -2.84
C ALA A 139 -0.91 15.22 -2.24
N CYS A 140 -1.33 15.02 -0.99
CA CYS A 140 -1.35 13.71 -0.35
C CYS A 140 -2.26 12.73 -1.10
N LEU A 141 -3.48 13.15 -1.47
CA LEU A 141 -4.40 12.34 -2.29
C LEU A 141 -3.76 11.93 -3.61
N THR A 142 -3.19 12.89 -4.34
CA THR A 142 -2.51 12.63 -5.62
C THR A 142 -1.38 11.63 -5.45
N SER A 143 -0.52 11.82 -4.45
CA SER A 143 0.55 10.86 -4.14
C SER A 143 0.04 9.45 -3.85
N GLY A 144 -1.10 9.34 -3.14
CA GLY A 144 -1.74 8.05 -2.86
C GLY A 144 -2.31 7.39 -4.12
N ILE A 145 -2.96 8.16 -4.99
CA ILE A 145 -3.47 7.66 -6.28
C ILE A 145 -2.31 7.15 -7.13
N GLU A 146 -1.26 7.96 -7.30
CA GLU A 146 -0.10 7.59 -8.12
C GLU A 146 0.65 6.38 -7.54
N ALA A 147 0.76 6.28 -6.21
CA ALA A 147 1.34 5.11 -5.55
C ALA A 147 0.54 3.83 -5.83
N ALA A 148 -0.80 3.89 -5.79
CA ALA A 148 -1.65 2.75 -6.09
C ALA A 148 -1.53 2.34 -7.58
N ILE A 149 -1.51 3.32 -8.50
CA ILE A 149 -1.31 3.08 -9.93
C ILE A 149 0.05 2.41 -10.17
N GLN A 150 1.13 2.94 -9.59
CA GLN A 150 2.48 2.38 -9.73
C GLN A 150 2.57 0.94 -9.22
N LEU A 151 1.80 0.59 -8.20
CA LEU A 151 1.76 -0.75 -7.61
C LEU A 151 0.70 -1.65 -8.25
N ASP A 152 0.01 -1.17 -9.28
CA ASP A 152 -1.08 -1.87 -9.97
C ASP A 152 -2.20 -2.32 -9.01
N MET A 153 -2.53 -1.47 -8.02
CA MET A 153 -3.59 -1.66 -7.04
C MET A 153 -4.81 -0.79 -7.39
N TYR A 154 -5.98 -1.17 -6.91
CA TYR A 154 -7.15 -0.29 -6.94
C TYR A 154 -7.05 0.79 -5.86
N VAL A 155 -7.65 1.95 -6.15
CA VAL A 155 -7.79 3.04 -5.20
C VAL A 155 -9.21 3.59 -5.21
N ILE A 156 -9.82 3.70 -4.03
CA ILE A 156 -11.10 4.36 -3.83
C ILE A 156 -10.84 5.80 -3.42
N VAL A 157 -11.29 6.75 -4.23
CA VAL A 157 -11.27 8.17 -3.89
C VAL A 157 -12.59 8.51 -3.21
N ASP A 158 -12.51 8.78 -1.92
CA ASP A 158 -13.68 8.94 -1.07
C ASP A 158 -13.84 10.37 -0.57
N TRP A 159 -14.99 10.99 -0.88
CA TRP A 159 -15.45 12.23 -0.27
C TRP A 159 -16.18 11.91 1.02
N HIS A 160 -15.47 11.97 2.14
CA HIS A 160 -15.90 11.38 3.40
C HIS A 160 -16.73 12.33 4.25
N ILE A 161 -18.04 12.16 4.19
CA ILE A 161 -19.01 12.88 5.03
C ILE A 161 -19.17 12.10 6.35
N LEU A 162 -19.01 12.78 7.46
CA LEU A 162 -19.12 12.18 8.79
C LEU A 162 -20.02 13.01 9.71
N SER A 163 -19.46 13.98 10.46
CA SER A 163 -20.23 14.78 11.41
C SER A 163 -21.19 15.76 10.73
N ASP A 164 -20.89 16.19 9.52
CA ASP A 164 -21.76 17.05 8.70
C ASP A 164 -23.04 16.36 8.22
N SER A 165 -23.06 15.01 8.15
CA SER A 165 -24.25 14.16 7.95
C SER A 165 -25.12 14.48 6.72
N ASN A 166 -24.85 15.55 5.99
CA ASN A 166 -25.65 16.04 4.88
C ASN A 166 -24.78 16.25 3.62
N PRO A 167 -24.90 15.39 2.60
CA PRO A 167 -24.10 15.50 1.38
C PRO A 167 -24.31 16.80 0.59
N ASN A 168 -25.41 17.51 0.83
CA ASN A 168 -25.66 18.76 0.15
C ASN A 168 -24.95 19.96 0.77
N LEU A 169 -24.40 19.84 1.98
CA LEU A 169 -23.76 20.97 2.69
C LEU A 169 -22.56 21.51 1.90
N TYR A 170 -21.75 20.61 1.33
CA TYR A 170 -20.56 20.98 0.54
C TYR A 170 -20.64 20.47 -0.91
N LYS A 171 -21.86 20.41 -1.47
CA LYS A 171 -22.11 19.85 -2.80
C LYS A 171 -21.23 20.45 -3.89
N GLU A 172 -21.14 21.78 -3.97
CA GLU A 172 -20.37 22.46 -5.01
C GLU A 172 -18.84 22.19 -4.86
N THR A 173 -18.37 22.07 -3.63
CA THR A 173 -16.98 21.71 -3.35
C THR A 173 -16.72 20.26 -3.74
N ALA A 174 -17.66 19.35 -3.47
CA ALA A 174 -17.56 17.94 -3.89
C ALA A 174 -17.54 17.80 -5.42
N LEU A 175 -18.41 18.54 -6.13
CA LEU A 175 -18.42 18.54 -7.59
C LEU A 175 -17.06 18.98 -8.16
N SER A 176 -16.53 20.11 -7.67
CA SER A 176 -15.22 20.62 -8.10
C SER A 176 -14.08 19.66 -7.76
N PHE A 177 -14.15 18.99 -6.61
CA PHE A 177 -13.18 17.97 -6.19
C PHE A 177 -13.19 16.79 -7.15
N PHE A 178 -14.35 16.17 -7.41
CA PHE A 178 -14.44 15.03 -8.30
C PHE A 178 -14.15 15.39 -9.76
N GLU A 179 -14.56 16.58 -10.24
CA GLU A 179 -14.22 17.06 -11.57
C GLU A 179 -12.69 17.14 -11.75
N ARG A 180 -11.98 17.66 -10.75
CA ARG A 180 -10.52 17.73 -10.76
C ARG A 180 -9.87 16.35 -10.84
N ILE A 181 -10.33 15.39 -10.04
CA ILE A 181 -9.76 14.04 -10.02
C ILE A 181 -10.11 13.29 -11.31
N ALA A 182 -11.38 13.32 -11.73
CA ALA A 182 -11.82 12.65 -12.94
C ALA A 182 -11.19 13.21 -14.22
N SER A 183 -10.93 14.53 -14.30
CA SER A 183 -10.25 15.11 -15.47
C SER A 183 -8.78 14.63 -15.60
N THR A 184 -8.16 14.21 -14.51
CA THR A 184 -6.77 13.73 -14.51
C THR A 184 -6.68 12.20 -14.63
N TYR A 185 -7.58 11.48 -13.95
CA TYR A 185 -7.48 10.04 -13.76
C TYR A 185 -8.70 9.25 -14.27
N GLY A 186 -9.70 9.89 -14.89
CA GLY A 186 -10.98 9.26 -15.23
C GLY A 186 -10.91 8.06 -16.16
N ASP A 187 -9.86 7.99 -16.99
CA ASP A 187 -9.63 6.85 -17.90
C ASP A 187 -8.78 5.75 -17.27
N ASN A 188 -8.37 5.90 -16.00
CA ASN A 188 -7.49 4.97 -15.34
C ASN A 188 -8.30 3.85 -14.64
N PRO A 189 -8.13 2.57 -14.99
CA PRO A 189 -8.91 1.46 -14.45
C PRO A 189 -8.67 1.19 -12.97
N ASN A 190 -7.61 1.78 -12.38
CA ASN A 190 -7.30 1.64 -10.96
C ASN A 190 -8.29 2.40 -10.05
N ILE A 191 -8.98 3.44 -10.59
CA ILE A 191 -9.72 4.40 -9.77
C ILE A 191 -11.19 3.98 -9.60
N LEU A 192 -11.64 4.00 -8.36
CA LEU A 192 -13.04 3.84 -7.95
C LEU A 192 -13.49 5.12 -7.23
N TYR A 193 -14.73 5.56 -7.49
CA TYR A 193 -15.33 6.77 -6.91
C TYR A 193 -16.52 6.43 -6.03
#